data_982702d0a707d413b5a95df8f7b9d70b
#
_entry.id   982702d0a707d413b5a95df8f7b9d70b
#
_cell.length_a   1.000
_cell.length_b   1.000
_cell.length_c   1.000
_cell.angle_alpha   90.00
_cell.angle_beta   90.00
_cell.angle_gamma   90.00
#
_symmetry.space_group_name_H-M   'P 1'
#
loop_
_entity.id
_entity.type
_entity.pdbx_description
1 polymer ?
#
loop_
_entity_poly.entity_id
_entity_poly.type
_entity_poly.pdbx_seq_one_letter_code
_entity_poly.pdbx_strand_id
1 'polypeptide(L)'
;YTTLGMATDQGKLSNITGISILAKNLGKSIPEVGTTTFRPPYIPISLGSIGGAEKGDLFKPIRKTPMDSWHESNGAFWEPVGDWRRPYAYIRSGEDLSEAISREVKNTRMNVGLLDASTLGKILVSGKDSGKFLDLIYTNMMSSLAVGKCRYGLMCNENGFLFDDGVVVRLSENSYLCHTTTGGALNVHSWMEEWHQTEWWSLDVFITDVTEQYSQIAVVGPKARDLITQISKADLSDQKIPFMTYKSIEVSGITTKIFRITFNIIYFRVLPIK
;
A
#
# COMPACT_ATOMS: atom_id res chain seq x y z
N TYR A 1 3.38 22.18 33.54
CA TYR A 1 3.25 22.25 35.01
C TYR A 1 3.41 20.87 35.67
N THR A 2 2.73 19.85 35.16
CA THR A 2 2.81 18.48 35.68
C THR A 2 4.24 17.91 35.61
N THR A 3 4.88 18.08 34.47
CA THR A 3 6.22 17.56 34.21
C THR A 3 7.27 18.25 35.12
N LEU A 4 7.16 19.55 35.31
CA LEU A 4 8.02 20.30 36.18
C LEU A 4 7.82 19.91 37.65
N GLY A 5 6.56 19.74 38.07
CA GLY A 5 6.25 19.28 39.41
C GLY A 5 6.79 17.90 39.75
N MET A 6 6.75 16.98 38.80
CA MET A 6 7.30 15.63 38.93
C MET A 6 8.85 15.64 38.94
N ALA A 7 9.45 16.50 38.10
CA ALA A 7 10.91 16.58 37.99
C ALA A 7 11.56 17.28 39.19
N THR A 8 10.87 18.17 39.88
CA THR A 8 11.43 18.98 40.98
C THR A 8 11.00 18.51 42.36
N ASP A 9 10.15 17.51 42.46
CA ASP A 9 9.51 17.01 43.69
C ASP A 9 8.81 18.14 44.53
N GLN A 10 8.62 19.29 43.91
CA GLN A 10 8.00 20.48 44.51
C GLN A 10 6.59 20.74 43.94
N GLY A 11 6.19 19.94 42.96
CA GLY A 11 4.95 20.16 42.24
C GLY A 11 3.77 19.77 43.09
N LYS A 12 2.94 20.75 43.43
CA LYS A 12 1.61 20.48 43.91
C LYS A 12 0.80 19.93 42.72
N LEU A 13 0.59 18.63 42.69
CA LEU A 13 -0.27 17.95 41.71
C LEU A 13 -1.68 18.56 41.63
N SER A 14 -2.03 19.43 42.63
CA SER A 14 -3.27 20.17 42.69
C SER A 14 -3.50 21.13 41.51
N ASN A 15 -2.51 21.45 40.74
CA ASN A 15 -2.64 22.35 39.57
C ASN A 15 -2.99 21.65 38.25
N ILE A 16 -3.15 20.34 38.27
CA ILE A 16 -3.60 19.59 37.09
C ILE A 16 -5.12 19.61 37.07
N THR A 17 -5.68 20.49 36.29
CA THR A 17 -7.13 20.76 36.29
C THR A 17 -7.99 19.50 36.11
N GLY A 18 -7.63 18.61 35.18
CA GLY A 18 -8.42 17.40 34.91
C GLY A 18 -8.34 16.37 36.04
N ILE A 19 -7.14 16.10 36.57
CA ILE A 19 -6.96 15.15 37.68
C ILE A 19 -7.53 15.70 38.99
N SER A 20 -7.37 16.99 39.25
CA SER A 20 -7.91 17.62 40.47
C SER A 20 -9.45 17.65 40.47
N ILE A 21 -10.08 17.87 39.30
CA ILE A 21 -11.54 17.77 39.18
C ILE A 21 -12.01 16.33 39.40
N LEU A 22 -11.32 15.35 38.79
CA LEU A 22 -11.64 13.94 38.96
C LEU A 22 -11.49 13.48 40.41
N ALA A 23 -10.39 13.83 41.06
CA ALA A 23 -10.13 13.54 42.48
C ALA A 23 -11.21 14.14 43.39
N LYS A 24 -11.58 15.41 43.14
CA LYS A 24 -12.66 16.09 43.88
C LYS A 24 -14.01 15.37 43.68
N ASN A 25 -14.35 15.01 42.44
CA ASN A 25 -15.61 14.33 42.16
C ASN A 25 -15.71 12.93 42.76
N LEU A 26 -14.57 12.24 42.87
CA LEU A 26 -14.47 10.92 43.49
C LEU A 26 -14.28 10.96 45.01
N GLY A 27 -14.12 12.16 45.63
CA GLY A 27 -13.82 12.30 47.05
C GLY A 27 -12.47 11.69 47.46
N LYS A 28 -11.49 11.63 46.52
CA LYS A 28 -10.16 11.02 46.68
C LYS A 28 -9.06 12.05 46.62
N SER A 29 -7.90 11.72 47.19
CA SER A 29 -6.70 12.50 46.95
C SER A 29 -6.15 12.29 45.52
N ILE A 30 -5.41 13.27 44.99
CA ILE A 30 -4.83 13.17 43.64
C ILE A 30 -3.94 11.92 43.48
N PRO A 31 -3.06 11.55 44.44
CA PRO A 31 -2.29 10.31 44.36
C PRO A 31 -3.14 9.05 44.27
N GLU A 32 -4.31 9.01 44.90
CA GLU A 32 -5.23 7.86 44.86
C GLU A 32 -5.97 7.72 43.53
N VAL A 33 -6.15 8.81 42.82
CA VAL A 33 -6.73 8.79 41.45
C VAL A 33 -5.71 8.28 40.44
N GLY A 34 -4.44 8.35 40.76
CA GLY A 34 -3.34 7.92 39.94
C GLY A 34 -2.73 9.04 39.09
N THR A 35 -1.57 8.75 38.57
CA THR A 35 -0.88 9.60 37.61
C THR A 35 -1.03 9.03 36.21
N THR A 36 -0.95 9.90 35.21
CA THR A 36 -0.87 9.45 33.81
C THR A 36 0.34 8.56 33.65
N THR A 37 0.11 7.30 33.31
CA THR A 37 1.18 6.41 32.89
C THR A 37 1.31 6.49 31.38
N PHE A 38 2.53 6.63 30.88
CA PHE A 38 2.78 6.54 29.47
C PHE A 38 2.54 5.10 29.03
N ARG A 39 1.78 4.93 27.96
CA ARG A 39 1.68 3.63 27.31
C ARG A 39 2.98 3.33 26.55
N PRO A 40 3.45 2.10 26.54
CA PRO A 40 4.54 1.74 25.63
C PRO A 40 4.13 2.00 24.16
N PRO A 41 5.04 2.45 23.32
CA PRO A 41 6.40 2.86 23.63
C PRO A 41 6.46 4.20 24.36
N TYR A 42 7.29 4.30 25.42
CA TYR A 42 7.50 5.55 26.15
C TYR A 42 8.24 6.56 25.26
N ILE A 43 7.87 7.82 25.39
CA ILE A 43 8.54 8.91 24.67
C ILE A 43 9.29 9.81 25.69
N PRO A 44 10.57 10.10 25.48
CA PRO A 44 11.45 9.58 24.42
C PRO A 44 11.79 8.10 24.62
N ILE A 45 11.78 7.34 23.52
CA ILE A 45 12.14 5.93 23.52
C ILE A 45 13.66 5.82 23.42
N SER A 46 14.31 5.11 24.35
CA SER A 46 15.73 4.82 24.22
C SER A 46 15.98 3.87 23.05
N LEU A 47 17.11 4.05 22.36
CA LEU A 47 17.54 3.12 21.32
C LEU A 47 17.65 1.68 21.84
N GLY A 48 18.02 1.50 23.12
CA GLY A 48 18.04 0.18 23.77
C GLY A 48 16.66 -0.46 23.90
N SER A 49 15.62 0.34 24.16
CA SER A 49 14.22 -0.17 24.20
C SER A 49 13.72 -0.59 22.83
N ILE A 50 14.10 0.16 21.77
CA ILE A 50 13.77 -0.19 20.38
C ILE A 50 14.64 -1.34 19.89
N GLY A 51 15.90 -1.35 20.28
CA GLY A 51 16.91 -2.34 19.91
C GLY A 51 16.89 -3.61 20.76
N GLY A 52 15.85 -3.83 21.58
CA GLY A 52 15.71 -5.02 22.42
C GLY A 52 16.02 -6.31 21.66
N ALA A 53 16.67 -7.26 22.33
CA ALA A 53 17.20 -8.47 21.73
C ALA A 53 16.12 -9.36 21.10
N GLU A 54 14.88 -9.29 21.59
CA GLU A 54 13.73 -10.05 21.08
C GLU A 54 12.63 -9.08 20.65
N LYS A 55 12.53 -8.89 19.35
CA LYS A 55 11.51 -8.03 18.74
C LYS A 55 10.27 -8.80 18.37
N GLY A 56 9.77 -9.74 19.03
CA GLY A 56 8.64 -10.60 18.64
C GLY A 56 7.72 -10.06 17.51
N ASP A 57 6.94 -10.90 16.92
CA ASP A 57 6.09 -10.61 15.74
C ASP A 57 5.15 -9.41 15.93
N LEU A 58 4.74 -9.14 17.17
CA LEU A 58 3.86 -8.01 17.49
C LEU A 58 4.56 -6.65 17.41
N PHE A 59 5.89 -6.60 17.53
CA PHE A 59 6.65 -5.35 17.43
C PHE A 59 6.81 -4.88 15.98
N LYS A 60 7.03 -5.82 15.08
CA LYS A 60 7.11 -5.57 13.64
C LYS A 60 6.38 -6.69 12.91
N PRO A 61 5.04 -6.63 12.82
CA PRO A 61 4.26 -7.65 12.15
C PRO A 61 4.66 -7.73 10.68
N ILE A 62 4.79 -8.95 10.18
CA ILE A 62 5.03 -9.20 8.77
C ILE A 62 3.70 -9.15 8.03
N ARG A 63 3.59 -8.28 7.04
CA ARG A 63 2.43 -8.23 6.15
C ARG A 63 2.48 -9.39 5.16
N LYS A 64 1.33 -10.00 4.93
CA LYS A 64 1.17 -11.16 4.04
C LYS A 64 0.17 -10.85 2.94
N THR A 65 0.45 -11.31 1.74
CA THR A 65 -0.52 -11.21 0.65
C THR A 65 -1.65 -12.21 0.84
N PRO A 66 -2.81 -12.03 0.19
CA PRO A 66 -3.88 -13.02 0.21
C PRO A 66 -3.48 -14.40 -0.32
N MET A 67 -2.41 -14.48 -1.09
CA MET A 67 -1.89 -15.73 -1.66
C MET A 67 -0.76 -16.35 -0.82
N ASP A 68 -0.40 -15.78 0.32
CA ASP A 68 0.75 -16.20 1.14
C ASP A 68 0.73 -17.71 1.46
N SER A 69 -0.40 -18.25 1.89
CA SER A 69 -0.53 -19.68 2.20
C SER A 69 -0.36 -20.58 0.96
N TRP A 70 -0.82 -20.11 -0.20
CA TRP A 70 -0.61 -20.82 -1.47
C TRP A 70 0.86 -20.83 -1.85
N HIS A 71 1.54 -19.69 -1.73
CA HIS A 71 2.97 -19.58 -2.00
C HIS A 71 3.77 -20.50 -1.08
N GLU A 72 3.45 -20.51 0.21
CA GLU A 72 4.10 -21.37 1.19
C GLU A 72 3.92 -22.86 0.87
N SER A 73 2.69 -23.28 0.54
CA SER A 73 2.37 -24.66 0.16
C SER A 73 3.06 -25.09 -1.14
N ASN A 74 3.45 -24.15 -1.99
CA ASN A 74 4.17 -24.42 -3.24
C ASN A 74 5.69 -24.20 -3.14
N GLY A 75 6.23 -24.07 -1.93
CA GLY A 75 7.68 -24.02 -1.70
C GLY A 75 8.31 -22.69 -2.16
N ALA A 76 7.64 -21.58 -1.96
CA ALA A 76 8.19 -20.27 -2.29
C ALA A 76 9.46 -19.99 -1.48
N PHE A 77 10.49 -19.51 -2.16
CA PHE A 77 11.62 -18.84 -1.55
C PHE A 77 11.24 -17.36 -1.33
N TRP A 78 11.47 -16.85 -0.12
CA TRP A 78 10.94 -15.59 0.31
C TRP A 78 11.97 -14.46 0.32
N GLU A 79 11.49 -13.24 0.03
CA GLU A 79 12.24 -12.01 0.26
C GLU A 79 11.41 -11.02 1.09
N PRO A 80 12.03 -10.26 2.00
CA PRO A 80 11.38 -9.12 2.64
C PRO A 80 11.41 -7.90 1.72
N VAL A 81 10.25 -7.24 1.54
CA VAL A 81 10.16 -5.96 0.80
C VAL A 81 9.34 -5.00 1.64
N GLY A 82 10.00 -4.04 2.29
CA GLY A 82 9.39 -3.25 3.37
C GLY A 82 8.93 -4.18 4.49
N ASP A 83 7.68 -4.08 4.88
CA ASP A 83 7.09 -4.96 5.89
C ASP A 83 6.43 -6.23 5.31
N TRP A 84 6.51 -6.43 4.00
CA TRP A 84 5.88 -7.55 3.31
C TRP A 84 6.80 -8.76 3.21
N ARG A 85 6.22 -9.94 3.40
CA ARG A 85 6.79 -11.22 2.95
C ARG A 85 6.33 -11.45 1.51
N ARG A 86 7.28 -11.50 0.58
CA ARG A 86 7.00 -11.65 -0.84
C ARG A 86 7.68 -12.90 -1.41
N PRO A 87 7.01 -13.71 -2.26
CA PRO A 87 7.68 -14.81 -2.95
C PRO A 87 8.67 -14.26 -3.98
N TYR A 88 9.90 -14.74 -3.93
CA TYR A 88 10.98 -14.34 -4.83
C TYR A 88 11.17 -15.33 -5.97
N ALA A 89 11.17 -16.63 -5.67
CA ALA A 89 11.31 -17.71 -6.63
C ALA A 89 10.72 -19.02 -6.08
N TYR A 90 10.55 -20.01 -6.94
CA TYR A 90 10.11 -21.35 -6.56
C TYR A 90 11.20 -22.36 -6.94
N ILE A 91 11.99 -22.77 -5.96
CA ILE A 91 13.13 -23.68 -6.15
C ILE A 91 12.60 -25.10 -6.24
N ARG A 92 12.96 -25.82 -7.30
CA ARG A 92 12.63 -27.24 -7.49
C ARG A 92 13.72 -28.13 -6.91
N SER A 93 13.38 -29.41 -6.70
CA SER A 93 14.36 -30.38 -6.25
C SER A 93 15.55 -30.45 -7.19
N GLY A 94 16.76 -30.28 -6.64
CA GLY A 94 18.00 -30.29 -7.39
C GLY A 94 18.39 -28.96 -8.07
N GLU A 95 17.59 -27.90 -7.93
CA GLU A 95 17.93 -26.56 -8.42
C GLU A 95 18.54 -25.70 -7.29
N ASP A 96 19.47 -24.85 -7.63
CA ASP A 96 19.82 -23.69 -6.80
C ASP A 96 18.94 -22.48 -7.15
N LEU A 97 19.09 -21.40 -6.38
CA LEU A 97 18.30 -20.17 -6.58
C LEU A 97 18.54 -19.53 -7.96
N SER A 98 19.76 -19.53 -8.46
CA SER A 98 20.11 -18.94 -9.76
C SER A 98 19.50 -19.74 -10.92
N GLU A 99 19.51 -21.04 -10.81
CA GLU A 99 18.90 -21.95 -11.79
C GLU A 99 17.38 -21.78 -11.80
N ALA A 100 16.76 -21.69 -10.63
CA ALA A 100 15.31 -21.45 -10.50
C ALA A 100 14.93 -20.11 -11.16
N ILE A 101 15.64 -19.02 -10.86
CA ILE A 101 15.43 -17.70 -11.47
C ILE A 101 15.58 -17.77 -12.99
N SER A 102 16.65 -18.40 -13.47
CA SER A 102 16.92 -18.54 -14.90
C SER A 102 15.80 -19.30 -15.62
N ARG A 103 15.31 -20.37 -15.02
CA ARG A 103 14.17 -21.16 -15.53
C ARG A 103 12.88 -20.33 -15.57
N GLU A 104 12.56 -19.60 -14.51
CA GLU A 104 11.33 -18.79 -14.43
C GLU A 104 11.37 -17.62 -15.41
N VAL A 105 12.51 -16.94 -15.53
CA VAL A 105 12.69 -15.86 -16.51
C VAL A 105 12.57 -16.41 -17.94
N LYS A 106 13.19 -17.55 -18.25
CA LYS A 106 13.09 -18.19 -19.57
C LYS A 106 11.65 -18.57 -19.90
N ASN A 107 10.93 -19.17 -18.92
CA ASN A 107 9.52 -19.51 -19.11
C ASN A 107 8.65 -18.26 -19.35
N THR A 108 8.84 -17.21 -18.58
CA THR A 108 8.11 -15.97 -18.74
C THR A 108 8.33 -15.32 -20.10
N ARG A 109 9.55 -15.36 -20.62
CA ARG A 109 9.89 -14.80 -21.93
C ARG A 109 9.33 -15.62 -23.11
N MET A 110 9.22 -16.94 -22.94
CA MET A 110 8.76 -17.83 -24.01
C MET A 110 7.28 -18.22 -23.93
N ASN A 111 6.69 -18.13 -22.75
CA ASN A 111 5.34 -18.57 -22.47
C ASN A 111 4.56 -17.51 -21.67
N VAL A 112 4.34 -17.80 -20.39
CA VAL A 112 3.63 -16.93 -19.44
C VAL A 112 4.18 -17.13 -18.04
N GLY A 113 4.35 -16.05 -17.30
CA GLY A 113 4.67 -16.03 -15.88
C GLY A 113 3.56 -15.33 -15.10
N LEU A 114 3.41 -15.73 -13.85
CA LEU A 114 2.53 -15.08 -12.88
C LEU A 114 3.38 -14.50 -11.76
N LEU A 115 3.11 -13.25 -11.39
CA LEU A 115 3.74 -12.57 -10.26
C LEU A 115 2.66 -12.06 -9.32
N ASP A 116 2.78 -12.40 -8.04
CA ASP A 116 1.96 -11.77 -7.00
C ASP A 116 2.45 -10.33 -6.76
N ALA A 117 1.73 -9.39 -7.32
CA ALA A 117 1.98 -7.96 -7.22
C ALA A 117 1.07 -7.28 -6.17
N SER A 118 0.46 -8.07 -5.27
CA SER A 118 -0.46 -7.56 -4.24
C SER A 118 0.22 -6.61 -3.26
N THR A 119 1.54 -6.65 -3.16
CA THR A 119 2.33 -5.78 -2.28
C THR A 119 2.48 -4.35 -2.81
N LEU A 120 2.27 -4.11 -4.11
CA LEU A 120 2.30 -2.75 -4.67
C LEU A 120 1.25 -1.88 -3.98
N GLY A 121 1.61 -0.63 -3.65
CA GLY A 121 0.68 0.31 -3.05
C GLY A 121 -0.49 0.63 -3.97
N LYS A 122 -1.65 0.83 -3.40
CA LYS A 122 -2.89 1.22 -4.10
C LYS A 122 -3.59 2.28 -3.28
N ILE A 123 -3.56 3.50 -3.77
CA ILE A 123 -4.19 4.65 -3.13
C ILE A 123 -5.37 5.08 -3.98
N LEU A 124 -6.56 5.06 -3.39
CA LEU A 124 -7.77 5.58 -4.01
C LEU A 124 -7.87 7.08 -3.70
N VAL A 125 -7.88 7.89 -4.75
CA VAL A 125 -8.09 9.34 -4.66
C VAL A 125 -9.42 9.67 -5.30
N SER A 126 -10.36 10.19 -4.51
CA SER A 126 -11.72 10.49 -4.95
C SER A 126 -12.15 11.89 -4.50
N GLY A 127 -13.20 12.43 -5.10
CA GLY A 127 -13.70 13.77 -4.86
C GLY A 127 -13.69 14.61 -6.15
N LYS A 128 -14.47 15.70 -6.16
CA LYS A 128 -14.61 16.54 -7.37
C LYS A 128 -13.30 17.18 -7.83
N ASP A 129 -12.37 17.42 -6.90
CA ASP A 129 -11.07 18.02 -7.17
C ASP A 129 -9.93 16.98 -7.30
N SER A 130 -10.26 15.67 -7.30
CA SER A 130 -9.27 14.58 -7.33
C SER A 130 -8.28 14.68 -8.52
N GLY A 131 -8.78 15.02 -9.71
CA GLY A 131 -7.91 15.22 -10.88
C GLY A 131 -6.95 16.41 -10.71
N LYS A 132 -7.44 17.54 -10.19
CA LYS A 132 -6.64 18.73 -9.91
C LYS A 132 -5.58 18.44 -8.83
N PHE A 133 -5.97 17.74 -7.78
CA PHE A 133 -5.05 17.31 -6.72
C PHE A 133 -3.91 16.46 -7.30
N LEU A 134 -4.24 15.48 -8.13
CA LEU A 134 -3.23 14.62 -8.76
C LEU A 134 -2.33 15.35 -9.75
N ASP A 135 -2.78 16.43 -10.38
CA ASP A 135 -1.93 17.30 -11.21
C ASP A 135 -0.86 18.04 -10.38
N LEU A 136 -1.12 18.25 -9.08
CA LEU A 136 -0.15 18.86 -8.14
C LEU A 136 0.83 17.81 -7.57
N ILE A 137 0.43 16.56 -7.52
CA ILE A 137 1.23 15.43 -6.99
C ILE A 137 2.18 14.85 -8.06
N TYR A 138 1.69 14.67 -9.28
CA TYR A 138 2.43 14.03 -10.36
C TYR A 138 3.04 15.01 -11.32
N THR A 139 4.12 14.62 -11.96
CA THR A 139 4.73 15.39 -13.05
C THR A 139 3.88 15.40 -14.33
N ASN A 140 2.83 14.58 -14.40
CA ASN A 140 1.91 14.46 -15.52
C ASN A 140 0.54 15.04 -15.14
N MET A 141 -0.17 15.61 -16.11
CA MET A 141 -1.55 16.07 -15.93
C MET A 141 -2.52 14.88 -15.85
N MET A 142 -2.88 14.46 -14.65
CA MET A 142 -3.80 13.34 -14.42
C MET A 142 -5.26 13.73 -14.67
N SER A 143 -5.63 15.00 -14.50
CA SER A 143 -6.97 15.53 -14.81
C SER A 143 -7.37 15.34 -16.27
N SER A 144 -6.41 15.37 -17.19
CA SER A 144 -6.64 15.14 -18.62
C SER A 144 -6.80 13.67 -19.02
N LEU A 145 -6.63 12.73 -18.08
CA LEU A 145 -6.79 11.32 -18.34
C LEU A 145 -8.27 10.98 -18.55
N ALA A 146 -8.63 10.33 -19.66
CA ALA A 146 -10.01 9.91 -19.88
C ALA A 146 -10.40 8.75 -18.92
N VAL A 147 -11.69 8.65 -18.56
CA VAL A 147 -12.20 7.54 -17.76
C VAL A 147 -11.90 6.22 -18.45
N GLY A 148 -11.44 5.23 -17.70
CA GLY A 148 -11.04 3.92 -18.22
C GLY A 148 -9.62 3.86 -18.80
N LYS A 149 -8.88 4.97 -18.77
CA LYS A 149 -7.49 5.03 -19.22
C LYS A 149 -6.53 4.97 -18.04
N CYS A 150 -5.31 4.53 -18.36
CA CYS A 150 -4.17 4.50 -17.45
C CYS A 150 -3.09 5.47 -17.92
N ARG A 151 -2.31 6.00 -17.00
CA ARG A 151 -1.12 6.82 -17.28
C ARG A 151 -0.04 6.49 -16.26
N TYR A 152 1.16 6.25 -16.74
CA TYR A 152 2.33 6.16 -15.88
C TYR A 152 2.75 7.56 -15.45
N GLY A 153 3.03 7.75 -14.18
CA GLY A 153 3.39 9.03 -13.61
C GLY A 153 4.54 8.93 -12.63
N LEU A 154 5.29 10.01 -12.53
CA LEU A 154 6.37 10.19 -11.59
C LEU A 154 5.96 11.22 -10.55
N MET A 155 6.35 10.98 -9.30
CA MET A 155 6.22 11.91 -8.19
C MET A 155 7.61 12.41 -7.80
N CYS A 156 7.78 13.71 -7.69
CA CYS A 156 9.03 14.33 -7.28
C CYS A 156 8.82 15.09 -5.96
N ASN A 157 9.83 15.07 -5.12
CA ASN A 157 9.85 15.93 -3.95
C ASN A 157 10.16 17.39 -4.32
N GLU A 158 10.16 18.28 -3.34
CA GLU A 158 10.34 19.73 -3.50
C GLU A 158 11.72 20.10 -4.07
N ASN A 159 12.70 19.21 -3.95
CA ASN A 159 14.05 19.38 -4.51
C ASN A 159 14.17 18.82 -5.94
N GLY A 160 13.08 18.30 -6.51
CA GLY A 160 13.05 17.73 -7.86
C GLY A 160 13.58 16.29 -7.95
N PHE A 161 13.87 15.62 -6.83
CA PHE A 161 14.25 14.22 -6.85
C PHE A 161 13.03 13.32 -6.94
N LEU A 162 13.19 12.22 -7.68
CA LEU A 162 12.18 11.18 -7.78
C LEU A 162 11.85 10.65 -6.38
N PHE A 163 10.58 10.73 -6.02
CA PHE A 163 10.07 10.26 -4.73
C PHE A 163 9.43 8.87 -4.85
N ASP A 164 8.55 8.69 -5.81
CA ASP A 164 7.94 7.40 -6.18
C ASP A 164 7.38 7.49 -7.62
N ASP A 165 6.91 6.37 -8.13
CA ASP A 165 6.34 6.26 -9.46
C ASP A 165 5.23 5.20 -9.49
N GLY A 166 4.42 5.26 -10.53
CA GLY A 166 3.40 4.23 -10.73
C GLY A 166 2.38 4.55 -11.79
N VAL A 167 1.44 3.62 -11.95
CA VAL A 167 0.35 3.76 -12.91
C VAL A 167 -0.87 4.33 -12.22
N VAL A 168 -1.38 5.43 -12.73
CA VAL A 168 -2.63 6.03 -12.32
C VAL A 168 -3.73 5.60 -13.28
N VAL A 169 -4.87 5.22 -12.74
CA VAL A 169 -6.06 4.81 -13.51
C VAL A 169 -7.22 5.72 -13.14
N ARG A 170 -7.89 6.32 -14.11
CA ARG A 170 -9.14 7.03 -13.87
C ARG A 170 -10.30 6.06 -13.89
N LEU A 171 -10.85 5.74 -12.71
CA LEU A 171 -11.93 4.78 -12.54
C LEU A 171 -13.30 5.36 -12.92
N SER A 172 -13.53 6.62 -12.56
CA SER A 172 -14.71 7.39 -12.88
C SER A 172 -14.33 8.86 -13.04
N GLU A 173 -15.31 9.73 -13.26
CA GLU A 173 -15.06 11.16 -13.42
C GLU A 173 -14.26 11.76 -12.25
N ASN A 174 -14.61 11.37 -11.03
CA ASN A 174 -14.07 11.90 -9.78
C ASN A 174 -13.35 10.83 -8.94
N SER A 175 -12.77 9.81 -9.56
CA SER A 175 -12.11 8.74 -8.83
C SER A 175 -10.92 8.16 -9.60
N TYR A 176 -9.78 8.12 -8.95
CA TYR A 176 -8.53 7.60 -9.47
C TYR A 176 -7.94 6.55 -8.55
N LEU A 177 -7.30 5.56 -9.14
CA LEU A 177 -6.51 4.59 -8.42
C LEU A 177 -5.04 4.79 -8.78
N CYS A 178 -4.26 5.16 -7.79
CA CYS A 178 -2.83 5.41 -7.92
C CYS A 178 -2.07 4.18 -7.40
N HIS A 179 -1.25 3.57 -8.25
CA HIS A 179 -0.31 2.54 -7.82
C HIS A 179 1.01 3.19 -7.43
N THR A 180 1.69 2.59 -6.46
CA THR A 180 3.00 3.01 -5.97
C THR A 180 3.94 1.81 -5.88
N THR A 181 5.22 2.05 -5.62
CA THR A 181 6.13 0.97 -5.26
C THR A 181 5.70 0.35 -3.92
N THR A 182 6.09 -0.91 -3.68
CA THR A 182 5.77 -1.62 -2.44
C THR A 182 6.32 -0.89 -1.22
N GLY A 183 7.57 -0.48 -1.26
CA GLY A 183 8.24 0.21 -0.15
C GLY A 183 7.79 1.66 0.04
N GLY A 184 7.30 2.30 -1.02
CA GLY A 184 6.86 3.71 -1.01
C GLY A 184 5.41 3.91 -0.58
N ALA A 185 4.57 2.88 -0.56
CA ALA A 185 3.12 3.00 -0.40
C ALA A 185 2.68 3.88 0.78
N LEU A 186 3.20 3.62 1.97
CA LEU A 186 2.84 4.38 3.17
C LEU A 186 3.39 5.81 3.13
N ASN A 187 4.61 5.99 2.61
CA ASN A 187 5.23 7.31 2.49
C ASN A 187 4.47 8.18 1.49
N VAL A 188 4.07 7.62 0.34
CA VAL A 188 3.27 8.34 -0.66
C VAL A 188 1.91 8.72 -0.10
N HIS A 189 1.22 7.79 0.59
CA HIS A 189 -0.05 8.09 1.21
C HIS A 189 0.07 9.22 2.24
N SER A 190 1.05 9.14 3.15
CA SER A 190 1.29 10.17 4.16
C SER A 190 1.66 11.52 3.54
N TRP A 191 2.46 11.52 2.48
CA TRP A 191 2.87 12.72 1.76
C TRP A 191 1.69 13.38 1.02
N MET A 192 0.82 12.59 0.39
CA MET A 192 -0.43 13.09 -0.20
C MET A 192 -1.35 13.71 0.84
N GLU A 193 -1.51 13.06 2.01
CA GLU A 193 -2.31 13.58 3.12
C GLU A 193 -1.71 14.87 3.69
N GLU A 194 -0.39 14.94 3.85
CA GLU A 194 0.30 16.13 4.33
C GLU A 194 0.02 17.33 3.45
N TRP A 195 0.24 17.21 2.14
CA TRP A 195 -0.06 18.28 1.17
C TRP A 195 -1.52 18.68 1.17
N HIS A 196 -2.42 17.71 1.21
CA HIS A 196 -3.85 17.99 1.24
C HIS A 196 -4.25 18.75 2.50
N GLN A 197 -3.74 18.37 3.66
CA GLN A 197 -4.14 18.94 4.94
C GLN A 197 -3.46 20.28 5.26
N THR A 198 -2.30 20.57 4.68
CA THR A 198 -1.53 21.78 4.96
C THR A 198 -1.72 22.86 3.89
N GLU A 199 -1.48 22.52 2.63
CA GLU A 199 -1.45 23.50 1.54
C GLU A 199 -2.74 23.51 0.70
N TRP A 200 -3.37 22.35 0.48
CA TRP A 200 -4.49 22.20 -0.44
C TRP A 200 -5.78 21.75 0.24
N TRP A 201 -5.95 22.11 1.50
CA TRP A 201 -7.09 21.72 2.34
C TRP A 201 -8.45 22.15 1.81
N SER A 202 -8.52 23.12 0.89
CA SER A 202 -9.75 23.59 0.25
C SER A 202 -10.22 22.70 -0.90
N LEU A 203 -9.39 21.75 -1.36
CA LEU A 203 -9.76 20.79 -2.40
C LEU A 203 -10.68 19.70 -1.80
N ASP A 204 -11.76 19.42 -2.51
CA ASP A 204 -12.68 18.33 -2.17
C ASP A 204 -12.10 16.99 -2.65
N VAL A 205 -11.26 16.39 -1.79
CA VAL A 205 -10.51 15.17 -2.08
C VAL A 205 -10.52 14.25 -0.88
N PHE A 206 -10.68 12.96 -1.14
CA PHE A 206 -10.53 11.87 -0.16
C PHE A 206 -9.43 10.93 -0.62
N ILE A 207 -8.45 10.69 0.23
CA ILE A 207 -7.27 9.87 -0.04
C ILE A 207 -7.36 8.63 0.86
N THR A 208 -7.33 7.44 0.29
CA THR A 208 -7.54 6.20 1.05
C THR A 208 -6.54 5.14 0.60
N ASP A 209 -5.77 4.59 1.53
CA ASP A 209 -4.96 3.39 1.25
C ASP A 209 -5.89 2.18 1.14
N VAL A 210 -5.92 1.59 -0.03
CA VAL A 210 -6.71 0.39 -0.35
C VAL A 210 -5.82 -0.79 -0.73
N THR A 211 -4.54 -0.75 -0.37
CA THR A 211 -3.54 -1.75 -0.74
C THR A 211 -3.98 -3.16 -0.38
N GLU A 212 -4.46 -3.37 0.83
CA GLU A 212 -4.87 -4.70 1.32
C GLU A 212 -6.28 -5.12 0.88
N GLN A 213 -7.05 -4.20 0.30
CA GLN A 213 -8.39 -4.51 -0.21
C GLN A 213 -8.37 -5.22 -1.56
N TYR A 214 -7.18 -5.43 -2.15
CA TYR A 214 -7.07 -5.98 -3.49
C TYR A 214 -5.89 -6.94 -3.61
N SER A 215 -6.18 -8.15 -4.09
CA SER A 215 -5.14 -9.00 -4.67
C SER A 215 -4.80 -8.49 -6.06
N GLN A 216 -3.52 -8.49 -6.39
CA GLN A 216 -3.04 -8.08 -7.70
C GLN A 216 -2.08 -9.11 -8.27
N ILE A 217 -2.39 -9.64 -9.43
CA ILE A 217 -1.54 -10.61 -10.13
C ILE A 217 -1.10 -9.99 -11.44
N ALA A 218 0.21 -9.96 -11.68
CA ALA A 218 0.76 -9.63 -12.98
C ALA A 218 0.89 -10.91 -13.81
N VAL A 219 0.26 -10.92 -14.97
CA VAL A 219 0.37 -12.01 -15.95
C VAL A 219 1.23 -11.53 -17.10
N VAL A 220 2.41 -12.11 -17.25
CA VAL A 220 3.49 -11.60 -18.11
C VAL A 220 3.92 -12.65 -19.12
N GLY A 221 4.19 -12.23 -20.34
CA GLY A 221 4.74 -13.08 -21.38
C GLY A 221 3.87 -13.14 -22.63
N PRO A 222 4.41 -13.71 -23.73
CA PRO A 222 3.72 -13.71 -25.03
C PRO A 222 2.39 -14.45 -25.04
N LYS A 223 2.19 -15.44 -24.16
CA LYS A 223 0.95 -16.20 -24.03
C LYS A 223 0.01 -15.67 -22.92
N ALA A 224 0.31 -14.51 -22.33
CA ALA A 224 -0.49 -13.96 -21.24
C ALA A 224 -1.95 -13.72 -21.65
N ARG A 225 -2.16 -13.16 -22.84
CA ARG A 225 -3.50 -12.89 -23.38
C ARG A 225 -4.29 -14.18 -23.58
N ASP A 226 -3.65 -15.21 -24.15
CA ASP A 226 -4.32 -16.49 -24.41
C ASP A 226 -4.78 -17.16 -23.12
N LEU A 227 -3.92 -17.18 -22.09
CA LEU A 227 -4.26 -17.70 -20.78
C LEU A 227 -5.51 -17.00 -20.21
N ILE A 228 -5.51 -15.67 -20.27
CA ILE A 228 -6.61 -14.91 -19.70
C ILE A 228 -7.90 -15.09 -20.50
N THR A 229 -7.81 -15.11 -21.82
CA THR A 229 -8.99 -15.37 -22.67
C THR A 229 -9.63 -16.72 -22.34
N GLN A 230 -8.81 -17.74 -22.06
CA GLN A 230 -9.32 -19.07 -21.69
C GLN A 230 -10.13 -19.05 -20.39
N ILE A 231 -9.65 -18.35 -19.35
CA ILE A 231 -10.27 -18.37 -18.02
C ILE A 231 -11.38 -17.32 -17.86
N SER A 232 -11.38 -16.24 -18.66
CA SER A 232 -12.39 -15.18 -18.61
C SER A 232 -13.48 -15.32 -19.67
N LYS A 233 -13.21 -16.04 -20.75
CA LYS A 233 -14.06 -16.10 -21.95
C LYS A 233 -14.35 -14.73 -22.56
N ALA A 234 -13.56 -13.71 -22.19
CA ALA A 234 -13.71 -12.33 -22.67
C ALA A 234 -12.85 -12.08 -23.91
N ASP A 235 -13.32 -11.20 -24.78
CA ASP A 235 -12.52 -10.68 -25.89
C ASP A 235 -11.50 -9.65 -25.34
N LEU A 236 -10.24 -10.05 -25.33
CA LEU A 236 -9.11 -9.25 -24.89
C LEU A 236 -8.27 -8.70 -26.06
N SER A 237 -8.87 -8.61 -27.24
CA SER A 237 -8.22 -8.02 -28.42
C SER A 237 -7.80 -6.57 -28.18
N ASP A 238 -6.88 -6.08 -29.02
CA ASP A 238 -6.40 -4.69 -28.96
C ASP A 238 -7.52 -3.67 -29.15
N GLN A 239 -8.56 -4.03 -29.86
CA GLN A 239 -9.73 -3.20 -30.07
C GLN A 239 -10.61 -3.11 -28.81
N LYS A 240 -10.72 -4.19 -28.05
CA LYS A 240 -11.57 -4.26 -26.85
C LYS A 240 -10.87 -3.79 -25.59
N ILE A 241 -9.57 -4.03 -25.48
CA ILE A 241 -8.72 -3.56 -24.37
C ILE A 241 -7.45 -2.94 -24.98
N PRO A 242 -7.51 -1.68 -25.42
CA PRO A 242 -6.35 -0.96 -25.92
C PRO A 242 -5.24 -0.81 -24.88
N PHE A 243 -4.03 -0.55 -25.36
CA PHE A 243 -2.89 -0.23 -24.47
C PHE A 243 -3.21 0.93 -23.54
N MET A 244 -2.73 0.87 -22.29
CA MET A 244 -2.98 1.83 -21.21
C MET A 244 -4.46 2.05 -20.95
N THR A 245 -5.22 0.96 -20.87
CA THR A 245 -6.63 0.97 -20.44
C THR A 245 -6.87 -0.06 -19.35
N TYR A 246 -7.95 0.18 -18.59
CA TYR A 246 -8.49 -0.85 -17.74
C TYR A 246 -9.94 -1.18 -18.13
N LYS A 247 -10.36 -2.38 -17.79
CA LYS A 247 -11.73 -2.84 -17.96
C LYS A 247 -12.13 -3.77 -16.82
N SER A 248 -13.38 -3.72 -16.41
CA SER A 248 -13.94 -4.70 -15.49
C SER A 248 -14.51 -5.86 -16.32
N ILE A 249 -14.06 -7.07 -16.02
CA ILE A 249 -14.55 -8.31 -16.64
C ILE A 249 -14.76 -9.38 -15.58
N GLU A 250 -15.41 -10.46 -15.94
CA GLU A 250 -15.54 -11.63 -15.10
C GLU A 250 -14.45 -12.66 -15.44
N VAL A 251 -13.71 -13.12 -14.43
CA VAL A 251 -12.71 -14.18 -14.55
C VAL A 251 -13.10 -15.30 -13.60
N SER A 252 -13.46 -16.45 -14.13
CA SER A 252 -13.90 -17.62 -13.35
C SER A 252 -14.98 -17.29 -12.31
N GLY A 253 -15.96 -16.46 -12.64
CA GLY A 253 -17.06 -16.06 -11.76
C GLY A 253 -16.72 -14.90 -10.80
N ILE A 254 -15.53 -14.31 -10.92
CA ILE A 254 -15.08 -13.21 -10.05
C ILE A 254 -14.96 -11.94 -10.88
N THR A 255 -15.64 -10.87 -10.44
CA THR A 255 -15.47 -9.55 -11.05
C THR A 255 -14.06 -9.04 -10.85
N THR A 256 -13.34 -8.86 -11.94
CA THR A 256 -11.92 -8.56 -11.97
C THR A 256 -11.63 -7.30 -12.78
N LYS A 257 -10.76 -6.42 -12.27
CA LYS A 257 -10.25 -5.29 -13.04
C LYS A 257 -9.00 -5.71 -13.80
N ILE A 258 -9.05 -5.67 -15.12
CA ILE A 258 -7.90 -5.95 -15.98
C ILE A 258 -7.30 -4.63 -16.43
N PHE A 259 -5.97 -4.51 -16.30
CA PHE A 259 -5.19 -3.39 -16.78
C PHE A 259 -4.24 -3.87 -17.88
N ARG A 260 -4.28 -3.26 -19.03
CA ARG A 260 -3.30 -3.49 -20.08
C ARG A 260 -2.25 -2.39 -20.05
N ILE A 261 -1.16 -2.63 -19.35
CA ILE A 261 -0.11 -1.63 -19.09
C ILE A 261 1.05 -1.75 -20.08
N THR A 262 1.29 -2.94 -20.64
CA THR A 262 2.29 -3.13 -21.69
C THR A 262 1.73 -3.97 -22.83
N PHE A 263 2.50 -4.11 -23.92
CA PHE A 263 2.10 -4.97 -25.04
C PHE A 263 1.98 -6.45 -24.61
N ASN A 264 2.73 -6.87 -23.59
CA ASN A 264 2.84 -8.26 -23.15
C ASN A 264 2.53 -8.48 -21.67
N ILE A 265 2.07 -7.49 -20.94
CA ILE A 265 1.75 -7.59 -19.51
C ILE A 265 0.28 -7.24 -19.30
N ILE A 266 -0.46 -8.18 -18.75
CA ILE A 266 -1.84 -7.97 -18.31
C ILE A 266 -1.84 -8.08 -16.79
N TYR A 267 -2.12 -6.97 -16.10
CA TYR A 267 -2.32 -7.00 -14.66
C TYR A 267 -3.76 -7.35 -14.36
N PHE A 268 -3.94 -8.35 -13.52
CA PHE A 268 -5.26 -8.68 -12.96
C PHE A 268 -5.39 -8.08 -11.59
N ARG A 269 -6.59 -7.68 -11.30
CA ARG A 269 -6.99 -7.33 -9.97
C ARG A 269 -8.24 -8.10 -9.60
N VAL A 270 -8.15 -8.98 -8.63
CA VAL A 270 -9.32 -9.63 -8.02
C VAL A 270 -9.83 -8.72 -6.92
N LEU A 271 -11.12 -8.37 -6.96
CA LEU A 271 -11.85 -7.68 -5.90
C LEU A 271 -12.59 -8.70 -5.04
N PRO A 272 -13.13 -8.31 -3.91
CA PRO A 272 -12.49 -8.17 -2.62
C PRO A 272 -12.36 -9.51 -1.90
N ILE A 273 -11.43 -9.58 -1.00
CA ILE A 273 -11.42 -10.64 0.01
C ILE A 273 -12.64 -10.40 0.90
N LYS A 274 -13.62 -11.30 0.87
CA LYS A 274 -14.63 -11.39 1.93
C LYS A 274 -14.03 -12.10 3.12
#